data_3c66df39e0a3990c1061b2ca93e3182d
#
_entry.id   3c66df39e0a3990c1061b2ca93e3182d
#
_cell.length_a   1.000
_cell.length_b   1.000
_cell.length_c   1.000
_cell.angle_alpha   90.00
_cell.angle_beta   90.00
_cell.angle_gamma   90.00
#
_symmetry.space_group_name_H-M   'P 1'
#
loop_
_entity.id
_entity.type
_entity.pdbx_description
1 polymer ?
#
loop_
_entity_poly.entity_id
_entity_poly.type
_entity_poly.pdbx_seq_one_letter_code
_entity_poly.pdbx_strand_id
1 'polypeptide(L)'
;VHYQPQRHLLQDRIILVTGASDGIGREAALTYSRYSASVILVGRNEEKLRSVAHEIQQAGGISARWFTLDLLTCTPQECQQLAQKIAIHYPRLDGVLHNAGLLGDVCPMDQQKPEVWQQVMQVNVNGTFMLTQALLPLLLKSESGSLVFTSSSVGRQGRANWGAYAASKFATEGMMQVLAEEYQNRHLRVNCINPGGTRTKMRANAFPTEDPQKLKTPADIMPVYLWLMGDDSRRKTGMTFDAQPGRKPGIAQ
;
A
#
# COMPACT_ATOMS: atom_id res chain seq x y z
N VAL A 1 -13.28 -2.01 12.23
CA VAL A 1 -12.86 -3.14 13.07
C VAL A 1 -12.22 -2.56 14.32
N HIS A 2 -12.83 -2.76 15.48
CA HIS A 2 -12.16 -2.52 16.77
C HIS A 2 -11.15 -3.65 17.00
N TYR A 3 -9.99 -3.56 16.35
CA TYR A 3 -8.92 -4.53 16.49
C TYR A 3 -7.89 -4.00 17.48
N GLN A 4 -7.57 -4.81 18.48
CA GLN A 4 -6.50 -4.54 19.43
C GLN A 4 -5.38 -5.55 19.19
N PRO A 5 -4.30 -5.15 18.51
CA PRO A 5 -3.20 -6.03 18.18
C PRO A 5 -2.41 -6.42 19.43
N GLN A 6 -1.98 -7.68 19.51
CA GLN A 6 -1.07 -8.12 20.55
C GLN A 6 0.31 -7.49 20.37
N ARG A 7 1.02 -7.28 21.47
CA ARG A 7 2.43 -6.87 21.42
C ARG A 7 3.23 -7.93 20.65
N HIS A 8 4.09 -7.51 19.74
CA HIS A 8 4.87 -8.42 18.86
C HIS A 8 4.05 -9.21 17.83
N LEU A 9 2.85 -8.73 17.45
CA LEU A 9 1.98 -9.37 16.44
C LEU A 9 2.73 -9.77 15.16
N LEU A 10 3.72 -8.99 14.75
CA LEU A 10 4.46 -9.14 13.49
C LEU A 10 5.90 -9.64 13.71
N GLN A 11 6.17 -10.25 14.86
CA GLN A 11 7.49 -10.80 15.14
C GLN A 11 7.89 -11.83 14.07
N ASP A 12 9.16 -11.78 13.64
CA ASP A 12 9.76 -12.63 12.61
C ASP A 12 9.14 -12.48 11.20
N ARG A 13 8.26 -11.49 10.99
CA ARG A 13 7.70 -11.17 9.68
C ARG A 13 8.54 -10.13 8.95
N ILE A 14 8.76 -10.38 7.68
CA ILE A 14 9.47 -9.48 6.75
C ILE A 14 8.42 -8.82 5.87
N ILE A 15 8.25 -7.50 6.02
CA ILE A 15 7.17 -6.75 5.37
C ILE A 15 7.74 -5.63 4.51
N LEU A 16 7.40 -5.63 3.23
CA LEU A 16 7.75 -4.59 2.29
C LEU A 16 6.59 -3.58 2.16
N VAL A 17 6.94 -2.30 2.19
CA VAL A 17 5.98 -1.20 2.02
C VAL A 17 6.42 -0.30 0.86
N THR A 18 5.55 -0.13 -0.15
CA THR A 18 5.77 0.87 -1.20
C THR A 18 5.17 2.22 -0.81
N GLY A 19 5.77 3.32 -1.29
CA GLY A 19 5.38 4.66 -0.85
C GLY A 19 5.67 4.89 0.63
N ALA A 20 6.70 4.23 1.15
CA ALA A 20 7.06 4.23 2.58
C ALA A 20 7.63 5.55 3.10
N SER A 21 7.81 6.55 2.24
CA SER A 21 8.47 7.82 2.58
C SER A 21 7.52 8.91 3.11
N ASP A 22 6.20 8.74 2.99
CA ASP A 22 5.22 9.77 3.40
C ASP A 22 3.84 9.15 3.70
N GLY A 23 3.00 9.89 4.40
CA GLY A 23 1.58 9.58 4.61
C GLY A 23 1.32 8.20 5.23
N ILE A 24 0.37 7.47 4.66
CA ILE A 24 -0.07 6.16 5.17
C ILE A 24 1.05 5.12 5.08
N GLY A 25 1.83 5.10 3.99
CA GLY A 25 2.92 4.13 3.83
C GLY A 25 4.03 4.31 4.87
N ARG A 26 4.40 5.56 5.16
CA ARG A 26 5.34 5.88 6.23
C ARG A 26 4.82 5.41 7.59
N GLU A 27 3.58 5.74 7.93
CA GLU A 27 3.00 5.33 9.22
C GLU A 27 2.85 3.81 9.32
N ALA A 28 2.49 3.13 8.22
CA ALA A 28 2.43 1.68 8.18
C ALA A 28 3.80 1.05 8.47
N ALA A 29 4.87 1.56 7.83
CA ALA A 29 6.24 1.09 8.07
C ALA A 29 6.67 1.25 9.53
N LEU A 30 6.44 2.43 10.12
CA LEU A 30 6.72 2.70 11.53
C LEU A 30 5.91 1.80 12.45
N THR A 31 4.63 1.63 12.15
CA THR A 31 3.73 0.80 12.95
C THR A 31 4.13 -0.68 12.87
N TYR A 32 4.40 -1.22 11.69
CA TYR A 32 4.85 -2.61 11.56
C TYR A 32 6.14 -2.87 12.34
N SER A 33 7.08 -1.94 12.30
CA SER A 33 8.30 -2.04 13.12
C SER A 33 8.01 -2.02 14.62
N ARG A 34 7.11 -1.16 15.09
CA ARG A 34 6.68 -1.13 16.52
C ARG A 34 6.07 -2.45 16.98
N TYR A 35 5.50 -3.23 16.06
CA TYR A 35 4.96 -4.57 16.32
C TYR A 35 5.94 -5.69 15.93
N SER A 36 7.24 -5.38 15.87
CA SER A 36 8.37 -6.31 15.74
C SER A 36 8.60 -6.87 14.33
N ALA A 37 8.04 -6.27 13.27
CA ALA A 37 8.38 -6.66 11.91
C ALA A 37 9.77 -6.17 11.49
N SER A 38 10.45 -6.94 10.64
CA SER A 38 11.54 -6.45 9.78
C SER A 38 10.93 -5.73 8.59
N VAL A 39 11.18 -4.43 8.44
CA VAL A 39 10.53 -3.61 7.41
C VAL A 39 11.48 -3.29 6.27
N ILE A 40 10.99 -3.43 5.04
CA ILE A 40 11.66 -3.02 3.81
C ILE A 40 10.90 -1.83 3.23
N LEU A 41 11.59 -0.71 3.09
CA LEU A 41 11.03 0.54 2.60
C LEU A 41 11.32 0.70 1.12
N VAL A 42 10.27 0.89 0.30
CA VAL A 42 10.42 1.15 -1.13
C VAL A 42 9.75 2.47 -1.51
N GLY A 43 10.45 3.28 -2.29
CA GLY A 43 9.96 4.57 -2.78
C GLY A 43 11.00 5.26 -3.67
N ARG A 44 10.65 6.42 -4.21
CA ARG A 44 11.50 7.13 -5.17
C ARG A 44 12.51 8.12 -4.54
N ASN A 45 12.27 8.54 -3.30
CA ASN A 45 13.13 9.52 -2.63
C ASN A 45 13.96 8.85 -1.53
N GLU A 46 15.24 8.64 -1.81
CA GLU A 46 16.17 7.94 -0.92
C GLU A 46 16.34 8.63 0.43
N GLU A 47 16.50 9.95 0.45
CA GLU A 47 16.70 10.71 1.69
C GLU A 47 15.53 10.53 2.66
N LYS A 48 14.29 10.60 2.14
CA LYS A 48 13.09 10.37 2.95
C LYS A 48 12.99 8.92 3.44
N LEU A 49 13.33 7.94 2.61
CA LEU A 49 13.37 6.54 3.03
C LEU A 49 14.41 6.31 4.13
N ARG A 50 15.59 6.91 3.99
CA ARG A 50 16.66 6.88 4.99
C ARG A 50 16.21 7.51 6.31
N SER A 51 15.50 8.64 6.23
CA SER A 51 14.93 9.30 7.43
C SER A 51 13.95 8.38 8.17
N VAL A 52 13.06 7.68 7.45
CA VAL A 52 12.13 6.71 8.05
C VAL A 52 12.88 5.52 8.66
N ALA A 53 13.90 4.99 7.98
CA ALA A 53 14.71 3.90 8.51
C ALA A 53 15.43 4.30 9.81
N HIS A 54 15.96 5.53 9.86
CA HIS A 54 16.58 6.07 11.06
C HIS A 54 15.59 6.23 12.22
N GLU A 55 14.39 6.72 11.96
CA GLU A 55 13.32 6.84 12.95
C GLU A 55 12.91 5.46 13.52
N ILE A 56 12.82 4.45 12.66
CA ILE A 56 12.59 3.06 13.09
C ILE A 56 13.68 2.60 14.06
N GLN A 57 14.94 2.85 13.71
CA GLN A 57 16.08 2.46 14.53
C GLN A 57 16.11 3.20 15.88
N GLN A 58 15.84 4.51 15.88
CA GLN A 58 15.77 5.31 17.10
C GLN A 58 14.63 4.87 18.04
N ALA A 59 13.54 4.37 17.48
CA ALA A 59 12.42 3.81 18.25
C ALA A 59 12.69 2.40 18.79
N GLY A 60 13.89 1.85 18.59
CA GLY A 60 14.27 0.50 19.05
C GLY A 60 13.75 -0.63 18.14
N GLY A 61 13.27 -0.31 16.95
CA GLY A 61 12.86 -1.30 15.95
C GLY A 61 14.05 -1.98 15.27
N ILE A 62 13.78 -3.10 14.59
CA ILE A 62 14.76 -3.77 13.74
C ILE A 62 15.16 -2.81 12.61
N SER A 63 16.47 -2.69 12.36
CA SER A 63 17.00 -1.78 11.33
C SER A 63 16.36 -2.05 9.97
N ALA A 64 15.61 -1.07 9.47
CA ALA A 64 14.92 -1.17 8.18
C ALA A 64 15.91 -0.98 7.01
N ARG A 65 15.75 -1.79 5.97
CA ARG A 65 16.41 -1.57 4.69
C ARG A 65 15.53 -0.76 3.77
N TRP A 66 16.15 0.01 2.90
CA TRP A 66 15.43 0.78 1.89
C TRP A 66 15.98 0.52 0.49
N PHE A 67 15.12 0.64 -0.48
CA PHE A 67 15.45 0.54 -1.90
C PHE A 67 14.70 1.63 -2.68
N THR A 68 15.39 2.26 -3.61
CA THR A 68 14.76 3.23 -4.51
C THR A 68 14.14 2.52 -5.70
N LEU A 69 12.89 2.85 -5.98
CA LEU A 69 12.18 2.47 -7.20
C LEU A 69 11.11 3.53 -7.50
N ASP A 70 11.12 4.06 -8.72
CA ASP A 70 10.05 4.93 -9.20
C ASP A 70 9.09 4.13 -10.07
N LEU A 71 7.86 3.90 -9.58
CA LEU A 71 6.83 3.17 -10.32
C LEU A 71 6.37 3.89 -11.60
N LEU A 72 6.68 5.17 -11.76
CA LEU A 72 6.38 5.92 -12.96
C LEU A 72 7.26 5.51 -14.15
N THR A 73 8.51 5.19 -13.87
CA THR A 73 9.51 4.90 -14.92
C THR A 73 10.06 3.49 -14.88
N CYS A 74 9.72 2.71 -13.86
CA CYS A 74 10.28 1.37 -13.70
C CYS A 74 9.91 0.43 -14.84
N THR A 75 10.85 -0.44 -15.15
CA THR A 75 10.72 -1.53 -16.11
C THR A 75 10.53 -2.88 -15.38
N PRO A 76 10.02 -3.92 -16.04
CA PRO A 76 9.96 -5.26 -15.46
C PRO A 76 11.34 -5.76 -14.99
N GLN A 77 12.40 -5.43 -15.72
CA GLN A 77 13.77 -5.80 -15.37
C GLN A 77 14.23 -5.14 -14.08
N GLU A 78 13.96 -3.86 -13.88
CA GLU A 78 14.30 -3.14 -12.62
C GLU A 78 13.52 -3.70 -11.43
N CYS A 79 12.25 -4.07 -11.61
CA CYS A 79 11.47 -4.74 -10.57
C CYS A 79 12.08 -6.11 -10.21
N GLN A 80 12.51 -6.90 -11.19
CA GLN A 80 13.21 -8.17 -10.97
C GLN A 80 14.55 -7.97 -10.24
N GLN A 81 15.34 -6.99 -10.65
CA GLN A 81 16.60 -6.63 -9.98
C GLN A 81 16.36 -6.22 -8.53
N LEU A 82 15.30 -5.47 -8.26
CA LEU A 82 14.93 -5.13 -6.89
C LEU A 82 14.60 -6.39 -6.08
N ALA A 83 13.77 -7.29 -6.61
CA ALA A 83 13.45 -8.55 -5.95
C ALA A 83 14.69 -9.40 -5.67
N GLN A 84 15.65 -9.46 -6.61
CA GLN A 84 16.93 -10.14 -6.42
C GLN A 84 17.77 -9.49 -5.31
N LYS A 85 17.88 -8.16 -5.28
CA LYS A 85 18.55 -7.43 -4.19
C LYS A 85 17.93 -7.71 -2.83
N ILE A 86 16.60 -7.78 -2.76
CA ILE A 86 15.88 -8.15 -1.53
C ILE A 86 16.22 -9.59 -1.12
N ALA A 87 16.23 -10.53 -2.08
CA ALA A 87 16.52 -11.94 -1.82
C ALA A 87 17.92 -12.21 -1.26
N ILE A 88 18.90 -11.32 -1.51
CA ILE A 88 20.25 -11.40 -0.90
C ILE A 88 20.18 -11.26 0.63
N HIS A 89 19.23 -10.47 1.12
CA HIS A 89 19.16 -10.13 2.55
C HIS A 89 18.02 -10.86 3.28
N TYR A 90 17.01 -11.31 2.54
CA TYR A 90 15.79 -11.88 3.10
C TYR A 90 15.38 -13.15 2.35
N PRO A 91 15.21 -14.29 3.05
CA PRO A 91 14.90 -15.57 2.39
C PRO A 91 13.48 -15.60 1.80
N ARG A 92 12.58 -14.75 2.33
CA ARG A 92 11.15 -14.66 1.95
C ARG A 92 10.61 -13.27 2.22
N LEU A 93 9.38 -13.02 1.80
CA LEU A 93 8.54 -11.92 2.25
C LEU A 93 7.27 -12.46 2.91
N ASP A 94 6.94 -11.98 4.10
CA ASP A 94 5.71 -12.36 4.81
C ASP A 94 4.58 -11.35 4.59
N GLY A 95 4.92 -10.16 4.10
CA GLY A 95 3.94 -9.15 3.76
C GLY A 95 4.42 -8.18 2.69
N VAL A 96 3.51 -7.73 1.83
CA VAL A 96 3.73 -6.60 0.93
C VAL A 96 2.53 -5.67 1.03
N LEU A 97 2.78 -4.40 1.33
CA LEU A 97 1.80 -3.33 1.24
C LEU A 97 2.10 -2.45 0.03
N HIS A 98 1.32 -2.61 -1.03
CA HIS A 98 1.31 -1.67 -2.14
C HIS A 98 0.50 -0.43 -1.77
N ASN A 99 1.19 0.59 -1.27
CA ASN A 99 0.58 1.85 -0.86
C ASN A 99 0.97 3.02 -1.77
N ALA A 100 2.07 2.92 -2.52
CA ALA A 100 2.43 3.94 -3.49
C ALA A 100 1.28 4.19 -4.47
N GLY A 101 1.03 5.46 -4.78
CA GLY A 101 -0.03 5.83 -5.72
C GLY A 101 0.06 7.29 -6.13
N LEU A 102 -0.51 7.58 -7.28
CA LEU A 102 -0.64 8.90 -7.86
C LEU A 102 -2.13 9.24 -8.00
N LEU A 103 -2.52 10.45 -7.57
CA LEU A 103 -3.91 10.92 -7.67
C LEU A 103 -4.27 11.34 -9.11
N GLY A 104 -3.35 12.05 -9.76
CA GLY A 104 -3.64 12.72 -11.02
C GLY A 104 -4.51 13.96 -10.85
N ASP A 105 -5.12 14.40 -11.93
CA ASP A 105 -6.02 15.54 -11.95
C ASP A 105 -7.42 15.15 -11.43
N VAL A 106 -8.02 16.02 -10.64
CA VAL A 106 -9.41 15.90 -10.18
C VAL A 106 -10.24 16.87 -11.02
N CYS A 107 -10.75 16.40 -12.15
CA CYS A 107 -11.51 17.19 -13.11
C CYS A 107 -12.47 16.30 -13.92
N PRO A 108 -13.44 16.89 -14.65
CA PRO A 108 -14.32 16.16 -15.57
C PRO A 108 -13.52 15.32 -16.59
N MET A 109 -14.13 14.21 -17.06
CA MET A 109 -13.45 13.26 -17.94
C MET A 109 -12.97 13.88 -19.26
N ASP A 110 -13.70 14.81 -19.81
CA ASP A 110 -13.35 15.55 -21.04
C ASP A 110 -12.20 16.54 -20.86
N GLN A 111 -11.83 16.85 -19.62
CA GLN A 111 -10.70 17.72 -19.26
C GLN A 111 -9.49 16.94 -18.75
N GLN A 112 -9.59 15.60 -18.64
CA GLN A 112 -8.47 14.76 -18.23
C GLN A 112 -7.36 14.81 -19.27
N LYS A 113 -6.15 15.20 -18.84
CA LYS A 113 -4.98 15.20 -19.72
C LYS A 113 -4.51 13.77 -19.98
N PRO A 114 -4.36 13.35 -21.25
CA PRO A 114 -3.92 11.98 -21.57
C PRO A 114 -2.60 11.58 -20.90
N GLU A 115 -1.66 12.50 -20.76
CA GLU A 115 -0.36 12.28 -20.13
C GLU A 115 -0.52 11.97 -18.64
N VAL A 116 -1.39 12.72 -17.95
CA VAL A 116 -1.69 12.50 -16.52
C VAL A 116 -2.43 11.18 -16.32
N TRP A 117 -3.37 10.86 -17.20
CA TRP A 117 -4.03 9.57 -17.24
C TRP A 117 -3.01 8.42 -17.33
N GLN A 118 -2.09 8.50 -18.31
CA GLN A 118 -1.04 7.49 -18.50
C GLN A 118 -0.14 7.37 -17.27
N GLN A 119 0.25 8.49 -16.64
CA GLN A 119 1.06 8.48 -15.41
C GLN A 119 0.34 7.79 -14.25
N VAL A 120 -0.95 8.07 -14.06
CA VAL A 120 -1.76 7.43 -13.00
C VAL A 120 -1.86 5.93 -13.24
N MET A 121 -2.16 5.51 -14.47
CA MET A 121 -2.21 4.09 -14.82
C MET A 121 -0.85 3.42 -14.68
N GLN A 122 0.23 4.10 -15.07
CA GLN A 122 1.58 3.57 -14.92
C GLN A 122 1.95 3.34 -13.45
N VAL A 123 1.75 4.32 -12.58
CA VAL A 123 2.10 4.19 -11.16
C VAL A 123 1.19 3.21 -10.43
N ASN A 124 -0.14 3.41 -10.57
CA ASN A 124 -1.11 2.70 -9.74
C ASN A 124 -1.39 1.26 -10.22
N VAL A 125 -1.19 0.99 -11.50
CA VAL A 125 -1.53 -0.31 -12.11
C VAL A 125 -0.29 -1.00 -12.65
N ASN A 126 0.35 -0.47 -13.71
CA ASN A 126 1.42 -1.17 -14.42
C ASN A 126 2.66 -1.38 -13.55
N GLY A 127 3.16 -0.34 -12.90
CA GLY A 127 4.32 -0.43 -12.01
C GLY A 127 4.04 -1.30 -10.79
N THR A 128 2.84 -1.18 -10.23
CA THR A 128 2.39 -2.04 -9.12
C THR A 128 2.30 -3.51 -9.55
N PHE A 129 1.76 -3.80 -10.74
CA PHE A 129 1.71 -5.14 -11.32
C PHE A 129 3.12 -5.73 -11.53
N MET A 130 4.01 -4.98 -12.21
CA MET A 130 5.38 -5.44 -12.48
C MET A 130 6.14 -5.77 -11.19
N LEU A 131 6.00 -4.91 -10.18
CA LEU A 131 6.62 -5.15 -8.88
C LEU A 131 5.99 -6.33 -8.14
N THR A 132 4.66 -6.47 -8.19
CA THR A 132 3.97 -7.64 -7.63
C THR A 132 4.49 -8.94 -8.24
N GLN A 133 4.55 -9.01 -9.56
CA GLN A 133 5.04 -10.17 -10.29
C GLN A 133 6.48 -10.54 -9.88
N ALA A 134 7.35 -9.56 -9.73
CA ALA A 134 8.73 -9.77 -9.31
C ALA A 134 8.86 -10.25 -7.85
N LEU A 135 7.95 -9.81 -6.96
CA LEU A 135 7.97 -10.15 -5.52
C LEU A 135 7.23 -11.45 -5.19
N LEU A 136 6.32 -11.92 -6.05
CA LEU A 136 5.55 -13.15 -5.82
C LEU A 136 6.40 -14.36 -5.44
N PRO A 137 7.56 -14.66 -6.10
CA PRO A 137 8.39 -15.78 -5.69
C PRO A 137 8.88 -15.73 -4.25
N LEU A 138 9.10 -14.53 -3.69
CA LEU A 138 9.48 -14.36 -2.29
C LEU A 138 8.27 -14.47 -1.36
N LEU A 139 7.12 -13.94 -1.74
CA LEU A 139 5.87 -14.06 -0.98
C LEU A 139 5.41 -15.52 -0.86
N LEU A 140 5.56 -16.31 -1.93
CA LEU A 140 5.15 -17.71 -1.96
C LEU A 140 6.04 -18.63 -1.10
N LYS A 141 7.17 -18.14 -0.61
CA LYS A 141 8.03 -18.85 0.36
C LYS A 141 7.55 -18.67 1.80
N SER A 142 6.62 -17.76 2.05
CA SER A 142 6.04 -17.56 3.38
C SER A 142 4.97 -18.62 3.69
N GLU A 143 4.93 -19.10 4.92
CA GLU A 143 3.86 -19.98 5.39
C GLU A 143 2.55 -19.23 5.70
N SER A 144 2.58 -17.90 5.72
CA SER A 144 1.42 -17.04 5.96
C SER A 144 1.58 -15.68 5.30
N GLY A 145 1.78 -15.66 3.96
CA GLY A 145 1.97 -14.45 3.17
C GLY A 145 0.74 -13.54 3.16
N SER A 146 0.97 -12.23 3.13
CA SER A 146 -0.09 -11.22 3.00
C SER A 146 0.28 -10.17 1.96
N LEU A 147 -0.48 -10.11 0.88
CA LEU A 147 -0.37 -9.08 -0.15
C LEU A 147 -1.57 -8.13 -0.03
N VAL A 148 -1.29 -6.87 0.26
CA VAL A 148 -2.32 -5.85 0.46
C VAL A 148 -2.11 -4.70 -0.50
N PHE A 149 -3.18 -4.36 -1.24
CA PHE A 149 -3.21 -3.19 -2.12
C PHE A 149 -4.02 -2.07 -1.49
N THR A 150 -3.50 -0.85 -1.53
CA THR A 150 -4.27 0.34 -1.16
C THR A 150 -5.23 0.71 -2.29
N SER A 151 -6.51 0.46 -2.05
CA SER A 151 -7.63 0.85 -2.91
C SER A 151 -8.27 2.17 -2.45
N SER A 152 -9.48 2.39 -2.85
CA SER A 152 -10.31 3.55 -2.50
C SER A 152 -11.78 3.20 -2.70
N SER A 153 -12.68 3.98 -2.09
CA SER A 153 -14.12 3.88 -2.38
C SER A 153 -14.43 4.10 -3.86
N VAL A 154 -13.63 4.92 -4.57
CA VAL A 154 -13.79 5.15 -6.02
C VAL A 154 -13.29 3.98 -6.88
N GLY A 155 -12.64 2.99 -6.32
CA GLY A 155 -12.32 1.72 -6.97
C GLY A 155 -13.46 0.71 -6.98
N ARG A 156 -14.56 1.01 -6.28
CA ARG A 156 -15.79 0.18 -6.23
C ARG A 156 -17.00 0.91 -6.80
N GLN A 157 -16.97 2.23 -6.78
CA GLN A 157 -18.01 3.08 -7.34
C GLN A 157 -17.38 4.33 -7.94
N GLY A 158 -17.47 4.47 -9.26
CA GLY A 158 -16.99 5.66 -9.97
C GLY A 158 -17.72 6.92 -9.51
N ARG A 159 -17.03 8.05 -9.55
CA ARG A 159 -17.55 9.36 -9.18
C ARG A 159 -17.09 10.40 -10.16
N ALA A 160 -17.90 11.44 -10.37
CA ALA A 160 -17.52 12.58 -11.18
C ALA A 160 -16.16 13.15 -10.72
N ASN A 161 -15.36 13.59 -11.65
CA ASN A 161 -14.04 14.21 -11.49
C ASN A 161 -12.89 13.27 -11.07
N TRP A 162 -13.15 11.97 -10.86
CA TRP A 162 -12.12 11.02 -10.39
C TRP A 162 -11.51 10.14 -11.50
N GLY A 163 -11.79 10.40 -12.76
CA GLY A 163 -11.43 9.70 -13.97
C GLY A 163 -10.30 8.67 -13.86
N ALA A 164 -9.07 9.07 -14.11
CA ALA A 164 -7.89 8.19 -14.11
C ALA A 164 -7.69 7.46 -12.76
N TYR A 165 -7.86 8.18 -11.65
CA TYR A 165 -7.69 7.58 -10.32
C TYR A 165 -8.72 6.49 -10.05
N ALA A 166 -10.00 6.76 -10.32
CA ALA A 166 -11.05 5.74 -10.14
C ALA A 166 -10.77 4.52 -11.03
N ALA A 167 -10.50 4.71 -12.33
CA ALA A 167 -10.17 3.62 -13.25
C ALA A 167 -8.98 2.78 -12.73
N SER A 168 -7.92 3.43 -12.23
CA SER A 168 -6.77 2.72 -11.67
C SER A 168 -7.10 1.92 -10.41
N LYS A 169 -8.03 2.41 -9.57
CA LYS A 169 -8.43 1.70 -8.35
C LYS A 169 -9.40 0.55 -8.63
N PHE A 170 -10.24 0.64 -9.67
CA PHE A 170 -10.98 -0.50 -10.19
C PHE A 170 -10.03 -1.60 -10.71
N ALA A 171 -8.99 -1.21 -11.46
CA ALA A 171 -7.97 -2.17 -11.91
C ALA A 171 -7.23 -2.83 -10.73
N THR A 172 -6.93 -2.06 -9.67
CA THR A 172 -6.32 -2.59 -8.43
C THR A 172 -7.23 -3.63 -7.76
N GLU A 173 -8.54 -3.36 -7.65
CA GLU A 173 -9.51 -4.31 -7.08
C GLU A 173 -9.61 -5.59 -7.95
N GLY A 174 -9.63 -5.45 -9.29
CA GLY A 174 -9.64 -6.59 -10.20
C GLY A 174 -8.36 -7.44 -10.09
N MET A 175 -7.18 -6.80 -10.04
CA MET A 175 -5.91 -7.50 -9.88
C MET A 175 -5.85 -8.26 -8.54
N MET A 176 -6.36 -7.66 -7.46
CA MET A 176 -6.46 -8.32 -6.16
C MET A 176 -7.32 -9.57 -6.22
N GLN A 177 -8.49 -9.51 -6.87
CA GLN A 177 -9.42 -10.63 -6.97
C GLN A 177 -8.80 -11.79 -7.77
N VAL A 178 -8.18 -11.49 -8.92
CA VAL A 178 -7.49 -12.50 -9.75
C VAL A 178 -6.40 -13.21 -8.94
N LEU A 179 -5.51 -12.44 -8.30
CA LEU A 179 -4.44 -13.02 -7.49
C LEU A 179 -4.98 -13.82 -6.29
N ALA A 180 -6.07 -13.37 -5.67
CA ALA A 180 -6.68 -14.09 -4.55
C ALA A 180 -7.22 -15.46 -4.98
N GLU A 181 -7.79 -15.56 -6.18
CA GLU A 181 -8.30 -16.81 -6.75
C GLU A 181 -7.15 -17.74 -7.18
N GLU A 182 -6.14 -17.20 -7.88
CA GLU A 182 -4.96 -17.97 -8.32
C GLU A 182 -4.18 -18.60 -7.16
N TYR A 183 -4.13 -17.92 -6.02
CA TYR A 183 -3.34 -18.35 -4.86
C TYR A 183 -4.18 -18.83 -3.66
N GLN A 184 -5.50 -19.04 -3.82
CA GLN A 184 -6.40 -19.47 -2.72
C GLN A 184 -5.96 -20.75 -2.00
N ASN A 185 -5.29 -21.66 -2.71
CA ASN A 185 -4.78 -22.93 -2.19
C ASN A 185 -3.30 -22.86 -1.75
N ARG A 186 -2.75 -21.65 -1.70
CA ARG A 186 -1.40 -21.37 -1.22
C ARG A 186 -1.48 -20.65 0.11
N HIS A 187 -0.34 -20.50 0.78
CA HIS A 187 -0.25 -19.75 2.03
C HIS A 187 -0.17 -18.23 1.79
N LEU A 188 -0.76 -17.73 0.71
CA LEU A 188 -0.80 -16.32 0.35
C LEU A 188 -2.25 -15.83 0.32
N ARG A 189 -2.55 -14.83 1.13
CA ARG A 189 -3.81 -14.09 1.08
C ARG A 189 -3.58 -12.75 0.39
N VAL A 190 -4.54 -12.36 -0.44
CA VAL A 190 -4.48 -11.11 -1.22
C VAL A 190 -5.74 -10.31 -0.95
N ASN A 191 -5.58 -9.07 -0.51
CA ASN A 191 -6.69 -8.21 -0.13
C ASN A 191 -6.47 -6.76 -0.55
N CYS A 192 -7.54 -5.98 -0.63
CA CYS A 192 -7.49 -4.54 -0.73
C CYS A 192 -7.84 -3.87 0.60
N ILE A 193 -7.32 -2.66 0.80
CA ILE A 193 -7.73 -1.77 1.88
C ILE A 193 -8.15 -0.41 1.31
N ASN A 194 -9.32 0.07 1.70
CA ASN A 194 -9.75 1.43 1.49
C ASN A 194 -9.46 2.24 2.77
N PRO A 195 -8.47 3.15 2.75
CA PRO A 195 -8.12 3.94 3.93
C PRO A 195 -9.22 4.92 4.35
N GLY A 196 -10.13 5.28 3.43
CA GLY A 196 -11.04 6.38 3.63
C GLY A 196 -10.36 7.75 3.59
N GLY A 197 -11.08 8.81 3.90
CA GLY A 197 -10.51 10.16 3.99
C GLY A 197 -9.54 10.25 5.17
N THR A 198 -8.24 10.23 4.88
CA THR A 198 -7.16 10.26 5.88
C THR A 198 -6.30 11.50 5.67
N ARG A 199 -5.82 12.11 6.74
CA ARG A 199 -4.99 13.33 6.75
C ARG A 199 -3.65 13.05 6.07
N THR A 200 -3.56 13.31 4.77
CA THR A 200 -2.37 13.14 3.94
C THR A 200 -2.27 14.27 2.92
N LYS A 201 -1.09 14.45 2.35
CA LYS A 201 -0.90 15.42 1.23
C LYS A 201 -1.79 15.11 0.04
N MET A 202 -1.94 13.82 -0.31
CA MET A 202 -2.83 13.39 -1.39
C MET A 202 -4.28 13.80 -1.12
N ARG A 203 -4.75 13.66 0.13
CA ARG A 203 -6.10 14.09 0.52
C ARG A 203 -6.27 15.60 0.42
N ALA A 204 -5.29 16.36 0.90
CA ALA A 204 -5.30 17.82 0.81
C ALA A 204 -5.33 18.31 -0.66
N ASN A 205 -4.61 17.64 -1.56
CA ASN A 205 -4.66 17.96 -2.99
C ASN A 205 -6.03 17.65 -3.62
N ALA A 206 -6.68 16.55 -3.19
CA ALA A 206 -8.01 16.19 -3.70
C ALA A 206 -9.15 17.07 -3.14
N PHE A 207 -8.97 17.60 -1.95
CA PHE A 207 -9.98 18.40 -1.23
C PHE A 207 -9.31 19.59 -0.53
N PRO A 208 -8.91 20.63 -1.28
CA PRO A 208 -8.14 21.76 -0.72
C PRO A 208 -8.88 22.56 0.35
N THR A 209 -10.21 22.54 0.33
CA THR A 209 -11.06 23.27 1.29
C THR A 209 -11.48 22.46 2.51
N GLU A 210 -11.13 21.14 2.53
CA GLU A 210 -11.49 20.27 3.66
C GLU A 210 -10.61 20.56 4.87
N ASP A 211 -11.23 20.73 6.05
CA ASP A 211 -10.52 20.92 7.30
C ASP A 211 -9.72 19.64 7.68
N PRO A 212 -8.39 19.68 7.67
CA PRO A 212 -7.58 18.50 7.99
C PRO A 212 -7.78 17.99 9.42
N GLN A 213 -8.23 18.83 10.35
CA GLN A 213 -8.45 18.43 11.75
C GLN A 213 -9.66 17.50 11.92
N LYS A 214 -10.58 17.51 10.96
CA LYS A 214 -11.75 16.60 10.94
C LYS A 214 -11.42 15.23 10.34
N LEU A 215 -10.20 15.05 9.84
CA LEU A 215 -9.74 13.80 9.25
C LEU A 215 -8.99 12.96 10.29
N LYS A 216 -9.19 11.65 10.23
CA LYS A 216 -8.34 10.71 10.93
C LYS A 216 -6.89 10.82 10.43
N THR A 217 -5.94 10.68 11.34
CA THR A 217 -4.52 10.59 10.99
C THR A 217 -4.19 9.22 10.39
N PRO A 218 -3.05 9.07 9.71
CA PRO A 218 -2.57 7.74 9.31
C PRO A 218 -2.47 6.75 10.49
N ALA A 219 -2.07 7.20 11.69
CA ALA A 219 -1.97 6.36 12.88
C ALA A 219 -3.34 5.77 13.31
N ASP A 220 -4.41 6.55 13.19
CA ASP A 220 -5.75 6.15 13.61
C ASP A 220 -6.32 4.97 12.79
N ILE A 221 -5.80 4.74 11.61
CA ILE A 221 -6.26 3.67 10.71
C ILE A 221 -5.36 2.43 10.72
N MET A 222 -4.25 2.45 11.45
CA MET A 222 -3.29 1.34 11.48
C MET A 222 -3.82 0.02 12.06
N PRO A 223 -4.82 -0.03 12.94
CA PRO A 223 -5.31 -1.31 13.46
C PRO A 223 -5.69 -2.31 12.36
N VAL A 224 -6.37 -1.88 11.29
CA VAL A 224 -6.74 -2.79 10.18
C VAL A 224 -5.54 -3.19 9.32
N TYR A 225 -4.53 -2.30 9.17
CA TYR A 225 -3.27 -2.63 8.48
C TYR A 225 -2.48 -3.69 9.24
N LEU A 226 -2.41 -3.59 10.57
CA LEU A 226 -1.81 -4.60 11.44
C LEU A 226 -2.55 -5.93 11.32
N TRP A 227 -3.87 -5.91 11.41
CA TRP A 227 -4.70 -7.10 11.29
C TRP A 227 -4.48 -7.82 9.94
N LEU A 228 -4.42 -7.07 8.84
CA LEU A 228 -4.18 -7.63 7.51
C LEU A 228 -2.77 -8.24 7.36
N MET A 229 -1.77 -7.68 8.04
CA MET A 229 -0.39 -8.20 7.99
C MET A 229 -0.14 -9.30 9.02
N GLY A 230 -0.96 -9.39 10.07
CA GLY A 230 -0.87 -10.44 11.10
C GLY A 230 -1.64 -11.71 10.74
N ASP A 231 -1.46 -12.74 11.57
CA ASP A 231 -2.11 -14.05 11.38
C ASP A 231 -3.60 -14.05 11.70
N ASP A 232 -4.11 -13.04 12.41
CA ASP A 232 -5.52 -12.92 12.75
C ASP A 232 -6.43 -12.77 11.54
N SER A 233 -5.88 -12.39 10.38
CA SER A 233 -6.57 -12.33 9.09
C SER A 233 -6.32 -13.55 8.18
N ARG A 234 -5.71 -14.62 8.69
CA ARG A 234 -5.25 -15.79 7.91
C ARG A 234 -6.33 -16.40 6.99
N ARG A 235 -7.60 -16.31 7.37
CA ARG A 235 -8.73 -16.85 6.60
C ARG A 235 -9.40 -15.84 5.67
N LYS A 236 -8.80 -14.66 5.47
CA LYS A 236 -9.37 -13.58 4.67
C LYS A 236 -8.53 -13.33 3.43
N THR A 237 -9.11 -13.63 2.28
CA THR A 237 -8.52 -13.37 0.95
C THR A 237 -9.62 -12.95 -0.03
N GLY A 238 -9.27 -12.20 -1.07
CA GLY A 238 -10.20 -11.74 -2.10
C GLY A 238 -11.17 -10.64 -1.63
N MET A 239 -10.84 -9.91 -0.57
CA MET A 239 -11.75 -8.96 0.07
C MET A 239 -11.15 -7.55 0.11
N THR A 240 -12.05 -6.56 0.14
CA THR A 240 -11.70 -5.16 0.40
C THR A 240 -12.20 -4.74 1.77
N PHE A 241 -11.30 -4.21 2.59
CA PHE A 241 -11.57 -3.76 3.96
C PHE A 241 -11.58 -2.24 4.04
N ASP A 242 -12.59 -1.67 4.66
CA ASP A 242 -12.67 -0.25 4.95
C ASP A 242 -11.99 0.05 6.30
N ALA A 243 -10.95 0.90 6.30
CA ALA A 243 -10.27 1.32 7.52
C ALA A 243 -11.15 2.27 8.36
N GLN A 244 -12.12 2.91 7.73
CA GLN A 244 -13.08 3.81 8.36
C GLN A 244 -14.52 3.40 7.98
N PRO A 245 -15.06 2.31 8.55
CA PRO A 245 -16.41 1.84 8.24
C PRO A 245 -17.45 2.92 8.52
N GLY A 246 -18.44 3.05 7.63
CA GLY A 246 -19.53 4.03 7.75
C GLY A 246 -19.17 5.47 7.33
N ARG A 247 -17.91 5.77 7.04
CA ARG A 247 -17.54 7.07 6.49
C ARG A 247 -18.05 7.21 5.06
N LYS A 248 -18.91 8.21 4.82
CA LYS A 248 -19.34 8.56 3.46
C LYS A 248 -18.17 9.21 2.73
N PRO A 249 -17.93 8.83 1.46
CA PRO A 249 -16.93 9.50 0.64
C PRO A 249 -17.28 10.98 0.44
N GLY A 250 -16.28 11.86 0.49
CA GLY A 250 -16.46 13.26 0.14
C GLY A 250 -16.79 13.43 -1.34
N ILE A 251 -17.48 14.52 -1.69
CA ILE A 251 -17.70 14.95 -3.07
C ILE A 251 -16.48 15.78 -3.44
N ALA A 252 -15.78 15.42 -4.53
CA ALA A 252 -14.73 16.26 -5.10
C ALA A 252 -15.35 17.57 -5.59
N GLN A 253 -14.78 18.69 -5.20
CA GLN A 253 -15.22 20.04 -5.62
C GLN A 253 -14.62 20.40 -6.95
#